data_04771fc4ae8d29bb82eb78d441d81cef
#
_entry.id   04771fc4ae8d29bb82eb78d441d81cef
#
_cell.length_a   1.000
_cell.length_b   1.000
_cell.length_c   1.000
_cell.angle_alpha   90.00
_cell.angle_beta   90.00
_cell.angle_gamma   90.00
#
_symmetry.space_group_name_H-M   'P 1'
#
loop_
_entity.id
_entity.type
_entity.pdbx_description
1 polymer ?
#
loop_
_entity_poly.entity_id
_entity_poly.type
_entity_poly.pdbx_seq_one_letter_code
_entity_poly.pdbx_strand_id
1 'polypeptide(L)'
;MSRMMLSRPQPVGILPIPAGLLVLPSLPGEDHIDPDLVRHCVEGRAVENVPAPWLFYDYARQGDLDSALQALDGFENDVADYNRFVLSPNARSLETLRAVLKGDLHTLLEIAAYNFGMNDQVPGVEGLNGELLALALMANAAAAMENNSPDRAMTLLQEAVAAARVASPWFAAQLLGQLAAICRTQGEPSRSHALSHYRDAIALISNASMPEVISDLWMQLGMACQETAMGRDDRMTEAVRAYQEVLRCGLTAEAHPELFALAHNNLGLLYLSMRMSDGGDQLRMAIAVQSFREALRVCDREATRDLWASIQLNLANSLQYLPSSHPEENLMQAVELYEELVTVRKKAFDPVGYGRILSNQANALAHLGMFPPALEKLQEARKLFEWHNEAELAASAMDLVAQIHEQVATSAGRN
;
A
#
# COMPACT_ATOMS: atom_id res chain seq x y z
N MET A 1 -16.92 20.97 39.91
CA MET A 1 -16.26 19.95 39.09
C MET A 1 -15.52 20.67 37.97
N SER A 2 -14.20 20.63 37.97
CA SER A 2 -13.40 21.23 36.89
C SER A 2 -13.67 20.44 35.60
N ARG A 3 -14.14 21.11 34.56
CA ARG A 3 -14.33 20.49 33.24
C ARG A 3 -12.95 20.02 32.78
N MET A 4 -12.78 18.72 32.60
CA MET A 4 -11.57 18.15 32.01
C MET A 4 -11.50 18.63 30.57
N MET A 5 -10.47 19.40 30.24
CA MET A 5 -10.26 19.94 28.90
C MET A 5 -9.50 18.91 28.06
N LEU A 6 -9.61 19.03 26.73
CA LEU A 6 -8.75 18.26 25.83
C LEU A 6 -7.33 18.81 25.88
N SER A 7 -6.33 17.91 25.82
CA SER A 7 -4.94 18.34 25.55
C SER A 7 -4.83 18.81 24.09
N ARG A 8 -3.80 19.57 23.77
CA ARG A 8 -3.49 19.99 22.40
C ARG A 8 -1.99 19.91 22.16
N PRO A 9 -1.48 19.36 21.04
CA PRO A 9 -2.23 18.72 19.95
C PRO A 9 -2.85 17.37 20.34
N GLN A 10 -3.79 16.87 19.50
CA GLN A 10 -4.43 15.56 19.66
C GLN A 10 -3.84 14.55 18.68
N PRO A 11 -3.74 13.24 19.03
CA PRO A 11 -3.24 12.19 18.13
C PRO A 11 -4.28 11.70 17.09
N VAL A 12 -5.31 12.50 16.82
CA VAL A 12 -6.40 12.12 15.91
C VAL A 12 -5.92 12.00 14.47
N GLY A 13 -6.48 11.06 13.73
CA GLY A 13 -6.22 10.83 12.31
C GLY A 13 -4.87 10.19 11.99
N ILE A 14 -4.04 9.85 12.98
CA ILE A 14 -2.70 9.28 12.79
C ILE A 14 -2.74 7.76 12.76
N LEU A 15 -3.54 7.16 13.63
CA LEU A 15 -3.72 5.71 13.70
C LEU A 15 -5.01 5.28 13.00
N PRO A 16 -5.15 4.00 12.65
CA PRO A 16 -6.41 3.45 12.16
C PRO A 16 -7.55 3.61 13.19
N ILE A 17 -8.78 3.64 12.72
CA ILE A 17 -9.97 3.63 13.58
C ILE A 17 -10.04 2.28 14.33
N PRO A 18 -10.38 2.25 15.64
CA PRO A 18 -10.89 3.37 16.45
C PRO A 18 -9.81 4.27 17.06
N ALA A 19 -8.57 3.85 17.16
CA ALA A 19 -7.51 4.60 17.87
C ALA A 19 -7.33 6.03 17.33
N GLY A 20 -7.44 6.22 16.02
CA GLY A 20 -7.34 7.53 15.36
C GLY A 20 -8.48 8.51 15.64
N LEU A 21 -9.52 8.08 16.36
CA LEU A 21 -10.61 8.96 16.81
C LEU A 21 -10.55 9.25 18.32
N LEU A 22 -9.69 8.57 19.07
CA LEU A 22 -9.53 8.78 20.50
C LEU A 22 -8.91 10.13 20.81
N VAL A 23 -9.32 10.74 21.92
CA VAL A 23 -8.80 12.02 22.37
C VAL A 23 -8.20 11.93 23.76
N LEU A 24 -7.10 12.64 23.98
CA LEU A 24 -6.39 12.67 25.24
C LEU A 24 -6.94 13.78 26.13
N PRO A 25 -7.32 13.48 27.39
CA PRO A 25 -7.67 14.50 28.37
C PRO A 25 -6.42 15.27 28.82
N SER A 26 -6.61 16.52 29.22
CA SER A 26 -5.58 17.26 29.96
C SER A 26 -5.29 16.61 31.30
N LEU A 27 -4.03 16.52 31.68
CA LEU A 27 -3.62 15.91 32.95
C LEU A 27 -3.90 16.89 34.13
N PRO A 28 -4.43 16.41 35.26
CA PRO A 28 -4.68 17.26 36.44
C PRO A 28 -3.38 17.76 37.07
N GLY A 29 -3.28 19.06 37.34
CA GLY A 29 -2.18 19.64 38.09
C GLY A 29 -0.90 19.98 37.33
N GLU A 30 -0.89 19.74 36.01
CA GLU A 30 0.23 20.14 35.16
C GLU A 30 -0.18 21.33 34.29
N ASP A 31 0.32 22.52 34.64
CA ASP A 31 0.26 23.69 33.77
C ASP A 31 1.11 23.51 32.52
N HIS A 32 1.98 22.47 32.51
CA HIS A 32 2.80 22.05 31.37
C HIS A 32 2.83 20.52 31.28
N ILE A 33 2.01 19.96 30.36
CA ILE A 33 2.23 18.58 29.88
C ILE A 33 3.59 18.56 29.21
N ASP A 34 4.42 17.55 29.51
CA ASP A 34 5.68 17.35 28.79
C ASP A 34 5.38 17.28 27.28
N PRO A 35 5.84 18.27 26.48
CA PRO A 35 5.60 18.28 25.04
C PRO A 35 6.13 17.02 24.37
N ASP A 36 7.18 16.39 24.93
CA ASP A 36 7.74 15.15 24.43
C ASP A 36 6.82 13.96 24.65
N LEU A 37 6.09 13.91 25.76
CA LEU A 37 5.10 12.86 26.03
C LEU A 37 3.95 12.91 25.01
N VAL A 38 3.38 14.10 24.78
CA VAL A 38 2.34 14.28 23.75
C VAL A 38 2.88 13.91 22.37
N ARG A 39 4.09 14.37 22.06
CA ARG A 39 4.74 14.04 20.80
C ARG A 39 4.91 12.54 20.60
N HIS A 40 5.36 11.80 21.63
CA HIS A 40 5.50 10.34 21.54
C HIS A 40 4.14 9.64 21.30
N CYS A 41 3.07 10.06 21.99
CA CYS A 41 1.72 9.54 21.71
C CYS A 41 1.29 9.81 20.27
N VAL A 42 1.53 11.04 19.79
CA VAL A 42 1.20 11.46 18.42
C VAL A 42 2.05 10.74 17.37
N GLU A 43 3.32 10.45 17.67
CA GLU A 43 4.23 9.69 16.82
C GLU A 43 3.97 8.16 16.86
N GLY A 44 3.03 7.68 17.67
CA GLY A 44 2.76 6.25 17.85
C GLY A 44 3.89 5.49 18.57
N ARG A 45 4.82 6.20 19.22
CA ARG A 45 5.91 5.58 19.98
C ARG A 45 5.39 4.92 21.25
N ALA A 46 6.04 3.85 21.66
CA ALA A 46 5.88 3.32 23.00
C ALA A 46 6.39 4.36 24.00
N VAL A 47 5.56 4.70 24.98
CA VAL A 47 5.90 5.65 26.04
C VAL A 47 6.15 4.87 27.31
N GLU A 48 7.34 5.05 27.91
CA GLU A 48 7.60 4.55 29.26
C GLU A 48 6.81 5.40 30.26
N ASN A 49 6.11 4.74 31.20
CA ASN A 49 5.31 5.39 32.25
C ASN A 49 4.15 6.26 31.70
N VAL A 50 3.31 5.71 30.85
CA VAL A 50 2.08 6.37 30.39
C VAL A 50 1.23 6.80 31.58
N PRO A 51 0.79 8.09 31.67
CA PRO A 51 -0.10 8.55 32.70
C PRO A 51 -1.40 7.73 32.75
N ALA A 52 -1.89 7.44 33.95
CA ALA A 52 -3.13 6.63 34.11
C ALA A 52 -4.32 7.13 33.26
N PRO A 53 -4.57 8.46 33.12
CA PRO A 53 -5.65 8.94 32.25
C PRO A 53 -5.43 8.70 30.75
N TRP A 54 -4.25 8.28 30.30
CA TRP A 54 -3.91 8.02 28.90
C TRP A 54 -3.66 6.53 28.58
N LEU A 55 -3.71 5.64 29.57
CA LEU A 55 -3.48 4.20 29.39
C LEU A 55 -4.42 3.58 28.34
N PHE A 56 -5.67 4.03 28.26
CA PHE A 56 -6.64 3.57 27.27
C PHE A 56 -6.13 3.78 25.84
N TYR A 57 -5.44 4.90 25.58
CA TYR A 57 -4.89 5.21 24.27
C TYR A 57 -3.72 4.28 23.92
N ASP A 58 -2.85 3.98 24.88
CA ASP A 58 -1.71 3.09 24.65
C ASP A 58 -2.18 1.65 24.35
N TYR A 59 -3.18 1.15 25.08
CA TYR A 59 -3.80 -0.15 24.77
C TYR A 59 -4.49 -0.15 23.40
N ALA A 60 -5.26 0.87 23.07
CA ALA A 60 -5.96 0.97 21.80
C ALA A 60 -4.97 1.03 20.62
N ARG A 61 -3.84 1.73 20.79
CA ARG A 61 -2.75 1.78 19.80
C ARG A 61 -2.14 0.42 19.52
N GLN A 62 -2.11 -0.46 20.53
CA GLN A 62 -1.62 -1.84 20.41
C GLN A 62 -2.69 -2.81 19.90
N GLY A 63 -3.93 -2.33 19.68
CA GLY A 63 -5.07 -3.16 19.24
C GLY A 63 -5.78 -3.88 20.38
N ASP A 64 -5.39 -3.67 21.63
CA ASP A 64 -6.04 -4.26 22.82
C ASP A 64 -7.22 -3.37 23.28
N LEU A 65 -8.37 -3.53 22.61
CA LEU A 65 -9.55 -2.72 22.86
C LEU A 65 -10.22 -3.04 24.19
N ASP A 66 -10.10 -4.28 24.68
CA ASP A 66 -10.68 -4.69 25.97
C ASP A 66 -9.94 -4.04 27.14
N SER A 67 -8.61 -4.06 27.13
CA SER A 67 -7.78 -3.35 28.11
C SER A 67 -7.94 -1.85 27.99
N ALA A 68 -8.13 -1.31 26.78
CA ALA A 68 -8.42 0.11 26.59
C ALA A 68 -9.74 0.53 27.27
N LEU A 69 -10.80 -0.26 27.14
CA LEU A 69 -12.07 0.00 27.82
C LEU A 69 -11.93 -0.08 29.34
N GLN A 70 -11.23 -1.11 29.85
CA GLN A 70 -10.96 -1.23 31.30
C GLN A 70 -10.17 -0.06 31.86
N ALA A 71 -9.21 0.46 31.10
CA ALA A 71 -8.40 1.62 31.52
C ALA A 71 -9.24 2.91 31.67
N LEU A 72 -10.44 2.96 31.09
CA LEU A 72 -11.38 4.06 31.27
C LEU A 72 -12.29 3.87 32.51
N ASP A 73 -12.28 2.70 33.16
CA ASP A 73 -13.08 2.46 34.36
C ASP A 73 -12.66 3.40 35.50
N GLY A 74 -13.65 3.97 36.16
CA GLY A 74 -13.44 4.94 37.25
C GLY A 74 -13.24 6.39 36.80
N PHE A 75 -13.17 6.66 35.50
CA PHE A 75 -13.18 8.03 34.98
C PHE A 75 -14.61 8.43 34.56
N GLU A 76 -15.25 9.31 35.35
CA GLU A 76 -16.60 9.82 35.09
C GLU A 76 -16.49 11.26 34.56
N ASN A 77 -16.30 11.43 33.25
CA ASN A 77 -16.23 12.74 32.60
C ASN A 77 -16.53 12.63 31.09
N ASP A 78 -16.86 13.77 30.48
CA ASP A 78 -17.27 13.87 29.07
C ASP A 78 -16.23 13.24 28.09
N VAL A 79 -14.91 13.36 28.40
CA VAL A 79 -13.83 12.81 27.54
C VAL A 79 -13.78 11.29 27.63
N ALA A 80 -13.91 10.74 28.84
CA ALA A 80 -13.94 9.29 29.04
C ALA A 80 -15.18 8.67 28.39
N ASP A 81 -16.35 9.32 28.51
CA ASP A 81 -17.58 8.85 27.88
C ASP A 81 -17.51 8.88 26.36
N TYR A 82 -16.92 9.93 25.78
CA TYR A 82 -16.63 9.98 24.35
C TYR A 82 -15.70 8.83 23.93
N ASN A 83 -14.58 8.62 24.62
CA ASN A 83 -13.62 7.57 24.28
C ASN A 83 -14.22 6.15 24.44
N ARG A 84 -15.09 5.91 25.45
CA ARG A 84 -15.82 4.65 25.55
C ARG A 84 -16.74 4.42 24.34
N PHE A 85 -17.41 5.46 23.87
CA PHE A 85 -18.21 5.37 22.65
C PHE A 85 -17.35 5.03 21.43
N VAL A 86 -16.21 5.66 21.28
CA VAL A 86 -15.29 5.37 20.16
C VAL A 86 -14.78 3.92 20.19
N LEU A 87 -14.45 3.39 21.39
CA LEU A 87 -13.99 2.00 21.54
C LEU A 87 -15.10 0.96 21.41
N SER A 88 -16.34 1.32 21.76
CA SER A 88 -17.50 0.42 21.71
C SER A 88 -18.76 1.16 21.23
N PRO A 89 -18.84 1.49 19.91
CA PRO A 89 -19.90 2.31 19.36
C PRO A 89 -21.26 1.59 19.38
N ASN A 90 -22.29 2.28 19.89
CA ASN A 90 -23.67 1.79 19.85
C ASN A 90 -24.67 2.95 19.83
N ALA A 91 -25.86 2.70 19.28
CA ALA A 91 -26.90 3.72 19.07
C ALA A 91 -27.39 4.39 20.39
N ARG A 92 -27.52 3.61 21.47
CA ARG A 92 -27.98 4.13 22.75
C ARG A 92 -26.98 5.11 23.36
N SER A 93 -25.70 4.78 23.34
CA SER A 93 -24.65 5.67 23.81
C SER A 93 -24.58 6.93 22.97
N LEU A 94 -24.71 6.82 21.64
CA LEU A 94 -24.70 7.98 20.73
C LEU A 94 -25.82 8.98 21.09
N GLU A 95 -27.07 8.52 21.26
CA GLU A 95 -28.20 9.39 21.63
C GLU A 95 -27.99 10.08 22.98
N THR A 96 -27.46 9.33 23.96
CA THR A 96 -27.17 9.88 25.30
C THR A 96 -26.10 10.96 25.24
N LEU A 97 -25.00 10.70 24.49
CA LEU A 97 -23.87 11.63 24.40
C LEU A 97 -24.19 12.87 23.56
N ARG A 98 -25.06 12.77 22.54
CA ARG A 98 -25.58 13.92 21.79
C ARG A 98 -26.28 14.93 22.67
N ALA A 99 -26.99 14.45 23.70
CA ALA A 99 -27.73 15.32 24.63
C ALA A 99 -26.80 16.03 25.62
N VAL A 100 -25.64 15.44 25.96
CA VAL A 100 -24.76 15.88 27.04
C VAL A 100 -23.53 16.62 26.52
N LEU A 101 -22.84 16.06 25.49
CA LEU A 101 -21.58 16.61 24.97
C LEU A 101 -21.82 17.96 24.28
N LYS A 102 -20.81 18.86 24.37
CA LYS A 102 -20.85 20.21 23.77
C LYS A 102 -19.48 20.59 23.22
N GLY A 103 -19.47 21.58 22.31
CA GLY A 103 -18.24 22.09 21.71
C GLY A 103 -17.48 21.02 20.92
N ASP A 104 -16.17 21.01 21.06
CA ASP A 104 -15.28 20.10 20.31
C ASP A 104 -15.66 18.62 20.46
N LEU A 105 -16.05 18.18 21.68
CA LEU A 105 -16.45 16.79 21.92
C LEU A 105 -17.75 16.41 21.20
N HIS A 106 -18.70 17.32 21.10
CA HIS A 106 -19.92 17.08 20.33
C HIS A 106 -19.60 16.92 18.84
N THR A 107 -18.74 17.79 18.30
CA THR A 107 -18.35 17.69 16.88
C THR A 107 -17.56 16.41 16.62
N LEU A 108 -16.63 16.04 17.52
CA LEU A 108 -15.91 14.79 17.43
C LEU A 108 -16.83 13.56 17.52
N LEU A 109 -17.88 13.61 18.34
CA LEU A 109 -18.90 12.57 18.40
C LEU A 109 -19.60 12.38 17.04
N GLU A 110 -19.99 13.49 16.38
CA GLU A 110 -20.61 13.41 15.06
C GLU A 110 -19.64 12.90 13.99
N ILE A 111 -18.35 13.29 14.07
CA ILE A 111 -17.30 12.73 13.18
C ILE A 111 -17.16 11.22 13.42
N ALA A 112 -17.11 10.78 14.66
CA ALA A 112 -17.01 9.37 15.00
C ALA A 112 -18.26 8.59 14.55
N ALA A 113 -19.45 9.12 14.81
CA ALA A 113 -20.72 8.52 14.38
C ALA A 113 -20.79 8.38 12.84
N TYR A 114 -20.34 9.39 12.10
CA TYR A 114 -20.23 9.32 10.64
C TYR A 114 -19.26 8.22 10.18
N ASN A 115 -18.06 8.17 10.75
CA ASN A 115 -17.07 7.15 10.40
C ASN A 115 -17.52 5.71 10.75
N PHE A 116 -18.38 5.54 11.75
CA PHE A 116 -18.97 4.25 12.09
C PHE A 116 -20.25 3.92 11.31
N GLY A 117 -20.66 4.77 10.35
CA GLY A 117 -21.91 4.58 9.59
C GLY A 117 -23.18 4.72 10.41
N MET A 118 -23.12 5.40 11.56
CA MET A 118 -24.26 5.64 12.46
C MET A 118 -24.96 6.99 12.19
N ASN A 119 -24.39 7.80 11.31
CA ASN A 119 -24.93 9.09 10.89
C ASN A 119 -24.56 9.33 9.42
N ASP A 120 -25.56 9.63 8.59
CA ASP A 120 -25.37 9.93 7.16
C ASP A 120 -25.03 11.42 6.90
N GLN A 121 -25.12 12.26 7.94
CA GLN A 121 -24.81 13.68 7.80
C GLN A 121 -23.32 13.93 7.92
N VAL A 122 -22.79 14.62 6.90
CA VAL A 122 -21.39 15.02 6.87
C VAL A 122 -21.09 15.97 8.05
N PRO A 123 -19.99 15.76 8.79
CA PRO A 123 -19.65 16.58 9.95
C PRO A 123 -19.47 18.06 9.62
N GLY A 124 -20.01 18.94 10.47
CA GLY A 124 -19.77 20.38 10.39
C GLY A 124 -18.33 20.74 10.71
N VAL A 125 -17.86 21.86 10.15
CA VAL A 125 -16.47 22.36 10.33
C VAL A 125 -16.42 23.68 11.11
N GLU A 126 -17.56 24.26 11.43
CA GLU A 126 -17.65 25.57 12.07
C GLU A 126 -17.06 25.58 13.48
N GLY A 127 -16.22 26.57 13.75
CA GLY A 127 -15.56 26.76 15.04
C GLY A 127 -14.40 25.80 15.36
N LEU A 128 -14.13 24.81 14.49
CA LEU A 128 -12.99 23.92 14.63
C LEU A 128 -11.70 24.57 14.12
N ASN A 129 -10.57 24.11 14.66
CA ASN A 129 -9.24 24.50 14.20
C ASN A 129 -8.24 23.35 14.37
N GLY A 130 -7.04 23.50 13.81
CA GLY A 130 -5.94 22.54 13.92
C GLY A 130 -6.34 21.14 13.47
N GLU A 131 -5.91 20.14 14.21
CA GLU A 131 -6.12 18.71 13.90
C GLU A 131 -7.60 18.29 13.94
N LEU A 132 -8.45 18.95 14.74
CA LEU A 132 -9.88 18.65 14.79
C LEU A 132 -10.60 19.12 13.52
N LEU A 133 -10.24 20.31 13.04
CA LEU A 133 -10.74 20.80 11.74
C LEU A 133 -10.27 19.86 10.61
N ALA A 134 -9.03 19.46 10.64
CA ALA A 134 -8.48 18.56 9.63
C ALA A 134 -9.20 17.20 9.61
N LEU A 135 -9.56 16.65 10.79
CA LEU A 135 -10.32 15.41 10.89
C LEU A 135 -11.73 15.54 10.30
N ALA A 136 -12.42 16.64 10.58
CA ALA A 136 -13.74 16.92 9.98
C ALA A 136 -13.66 17.09 8.47
N LEU A 137 -12.67 17.83 7.97
CA LEU A 137 -12.44 18.02 6.53
C LEU A 137 -12.07 16.71 5.83
N MET A 138 -11.32 15.82 6.47
CA MET A 138 -11.01 14.49 5.97
C MET A 138 -12.28 13.65 5.78
N ALA A 139 -13.18 13.66 6.76
CA ALA A 139 -14.48 12.97 6.65
C ALA A 139 -15.34 13.57 5.51
N ASN A 140 -15.35 14.90 5.37
CA ASN A 140 -16.01 15.59 4.26
C ASN A 140 -15.41 15.22 2.90
N ALA A 141 -14.07 15.05 2.82
CA ALA A 141 -13.40 14.63 1.61
C ALA A 141 -13.75 13.18 1.22
N ALA A 142 -13.87 12.28 2.21
CA ALA A 142 -14.33 10.91 1.97
C ALA A 142 -15.76 10.92 1.39
N ALA A 143 -16.69 11.69 1.97
CA ALA A 143 -18.04 11.86 1.44
C ALA A 143 -18.05 12.43 0.00
N ALA A 144 -17.13 13.36 -0.32
CA ALA A 144 -17.01 13.89 -1.67
C ALA A 144 -16.56 12.82 -2.67
N MET A 145 -15.66 11.90 -2.24
CA MET A 145 -15.24 10.75 -3.07
C MET A 145 -16.39 9.77 -3.30
N GLU A 146 -17.18 9.43 -2.28
CA GLU A 146 -18.37 8.59 -2.42
C GLU A 146 -19.40 9.19 -3.39
N ASN A 147 -19.50 10.53 -3.42
CA ASN A 147 -20.35 11.26 -4.35
C ASN A 147 -19.67 11.54 -5.72
N ASN A 148 -18.60 10.81 -6.05
CA ASN A 148 -17.84 10.93 -7.29
C ASN A 148 -17.41 12.37 -7.63
N SER A 149 -16.95 13.11 -6.61
CA SER A 149 -16.52 14.50 -6.70
C SER A 149 -15.04 14.67 -6.27
N PRO A 150 -14.08 14.12 -7.04
CA PRO A 150 -12.66 14.12 -6.66
C PRO A 150 -12.05 15.51 -6.52
N ASP A 151 -12.45 16.49 -7.35
CA ASP A 151 -11.94 17.87 -7.25
C ASP A 151 -12.31 18.52 -5.91
N ARG A 152 -13.54 18.27 -5.43
CA ARG A 152 -13.98 18.72 -4.11
C ARG A 152 -13.21 18.02 -3.00
N ALA A 153 -13.01 16.71 -3.13
CA ALA A 153 -12.22 15.94 -2.15
C ALA A 153 -10.78 16.46 -2.06
N MET A 154 -10.13 16.74 -3.20
CA MET A 154 -8.79 17.32 -3.23
C MET A 154 -8.74 18.70 -2.56
N THR A 155 -9.71 19.57 -2.81
CA THR A 155 -9.79 20.89 -2.15
C THR A 155 -9.92 20.76 -0.64
N LEU A 156 -10.83 19.89 -0.16
CA LEU A 156 -11.04 19.64 1.27
C LEU A 156 -9.80 19.04 1.94
N LEU A 157 -9.08 18.13 1.28
CA LEU A 157 -7.83 17.59 1.80
C LEU A 157 -6.71 18.64 1.84
N GLN A 158 -6.62 19.57 0.86
CA GLN A 158 -5.68 20.67 0.93
C GLN A 158 -5.94 21.58 2.13
N GLU A 159 -7.20 21.91 2.39
CA GLU A 159 -7.60 22.68 3.59
C GLU A 159 -7.28 21.89 4.87
N ALA A 160 -7.54 20.58 4.90
CA ALA A 160 -7.20 19.71 6.02
C ALA A 160 -5.69 19.68 6.32
N VAL A 161 -4.86 19.55 5.26
CA VAL A 161 -3.40 19.63 5.38
C VAL A 161 -2.97 20.97 5.98
N ALA A 162 -3.52 22.08 5.50
CA ALA A 162 -3.20 23.41 6.03
C ALA A 162 -3.57 23.54 7.50
N ALA A 163 -4.72 23.00 7.91
CA ALA A 163 -5.19 23.03 9.30
C ALA A 163 -4.32 22.17 10.23
N ALA A 164 -3.91 20.98 9.80
CA ALA A 164 -3.12 20.05 10.63
C ALA A 164 -1.64 20.42 10.70
N ARG A 165 -1.07 21.02 9.66
CA ARG A 165 0.39 21.10 9.42
C ARG A 165 1.22 21.61 10.59
N VAL A 166 0.72 22.56 11.35
CA VAL A 166 1.43 23.14 12.52
C VAL A 166 1.20 22.33 13.78
N ALA A 167 -0.04 21.93 14.04
CA ALA A 167 -0.42 21.23 15.27
C ALA A 167 -0.03 19.75 15.23
N SER A 168 -0.18 19.10 14.08
CA SER A 168 0.08 17.66 13.89
C SER A 168 0.69 17.42 12.50
N PRO A 169 2.02 17.62 12.33
CA PRO A 169 2.71 17.34 11.06
C PRO A 169 2.51 15.91 10.57
N TRP A 170 2.40 14.96 11.47
CA TRP A 170 2.18 13.53 11.14
C TRP A 170 0.80 13.29 10.52
N PHE A 171 -0.24 13.90 11.08
CA PHE A 171 -1.57 13.85 10.46
C PHE A 171 -1.58 14.57 9.11
N ALA A 172 -0.91 15.72 9.00
CA ALA A 172 -0.77 16.41 7.72
C ALA A 172 -0.05 15.54 6.66
N ALA A 173 0.94 14.75 7.05
CA ALA A 173 1.62 13.82 6.15
C ALA A 173 0.67 12.72 5.63
N GLN A 174 -0.19 12.16 6.47
CA GLN A 174 -1.19 11.19 6.05
C GLN A 174 -2.24 11.80 5.10
N LEU A 175 -2.69 13.01 5.40
CA LEU A 175 -3.61 13.76 4.54
C LEU A 175 -2.99 14.08 3.16
N LEU A 176 -1.69 14.40 3.12
CA LEU A 176 -0.94 14.56 1.87
C LEU A 176 -0.85 13.24 1.10
N GLY A 177 -0.66 12.12 1.78
CA GLY A 177 -0.69 10.80 1.17
C GLY A 177 -2.04 10.49 0.52
N GLN A 178 -3.15 10.78 1.21
CA GLN A 178 -4.50 10.62 0.68
C GLN A 178 -4.76 11.56 -0.52
N LEU A 179 -4.37 12.82 -0.42
CA LEU A 179 -4.47 13.78 -1.51
C LEU A 179 -3.68 13.31 -2.74
N ALA A 180 -2.46 12.84 -2.54
CA ALA A 180 -1.62 12.31 -3.60
C ALA A 180 -2.25 11.08 -4.26
N ALA A 181 -2.86 10.18 -3.49
CA ALA A 181 -3.55 9.00 -4.01
C ALA A 181 -4.72 9.40 -4.92
N ILE A 182 -5.52 10.40 -4.54
CA ILE A 182 -6.60 10.92 -5.40
C ILE A 182 -6.01 11.57 -6.66
N CYS A 183 -5.00 12.44 -6.51
CA CYS A 183 -4.33 13.09 -7.65
C CYS A 183 -3.79 12.07 -8.66
N ARG A 184 -3.27 10.93 -8.20
CA ARG A 184 -2.72 9.87 -9.05
C ARG A 184 -3.76 9.24 -9.98
N THR A 185 -5.02 9.15 -9.53
CA THR A 185 -6.13 8.60 -10.33
C THR A 185 -6.70 9.59 -11.35
N GLN A 186 -6.35 10.88 -11.24
CA GLN A 186 -6.79 11.91 -12.16
C GLN A 186 -5.85 12.01 -13.38
N GLY A 187 -6.28 12.77 -14.40
CA GLY A 187 -5.43 13.12 -15.53
C GLY A 187 -4.33 14.13 -15.17
N GLU A 188 -3.45 14.42 -16.13
CA GLU A 188 -2.51 15.55 -15.98
C GLU A 188 -3.28 16.88 -15.93
N PRO A 189 -2.85 17.90 -15.12
CA PRO A 189 -1.58 17.93 -14.37
C PRO A 189 -1.65 17.30 -12.96
N SER A 190 -2.81 16.86 -12.48
CA SER A 190 -2.99 16.37 -11.10
C SER A 190 -2.06 15.19 -10.78
N ARG A 191 -1.89 14.27 -11.74
CA ARG A 191 -0.98 13.13 -11.58
C ARG A 191 0.47 13.54 -11.29
N SER A 192 0.94 14.60 -11.92
CA SER A 192 2.27 15.16 -11.63
C SER A 192 2.34 15.82 -10.24
N HIS A 193 1.25 16.39 -9.74
CA HIS A 193 1.18 16.94 -8.38
C HIS A 193 1.23 15.86 -7.30
N ALA A 194 0.75 14.64 -7.58
CA ALA A 194 0.83 13.53 -6.64
C ALA A 194 2.26 13.29 -6.14
N LEU A 195 3.26 13.39 -7.02
CA LEU A 195 4.66 13.21 -6.66
C LEU A 195 5.14 14.26 -5.65
N SER A 196 4.73 15.52 -5.82
CA SER A 196 5.11 16.58 -4.86
C SER A 196 4.44 16.36 -3.51
N HIS A 197 3.18 15.93 -3.47
CA HIS A 197 2.49 15.65 -2.23
C HIS A 197 3.10 14.47 -1.46
N TYR A 198 3.49 13.37 -2.14
CA TYR A 198 4.19 12.27 -1.48
C TYR A 198 5.56 12.71 -0.91
N ARG A 199 6.34 13.51 -1.67
CA ARG A 199 7.62 14.04 -1.17
C ARG A 199 7.44 14.96 0.04
N ASP A 200 6.43 15.82 0.01
CA ASP A 200 6.10 16.70 1.13
C ASP A 200 5.66 15.89 2.36
N ALA A 201 4.85 14.84 2.17
CA ALA A 201 4.45 13.92 3.23
C ALA A 201 5.65 13.25 3.89
N ILE A 202 6.53 12.66 3.09
CA ILE A 202 7.76 12.01 3.56
C ILE A 202 8.64 13.00 4.32
N ALA A 203 8.80 14.23 3.82
CA ALA A 203 9.62 15.26 4.46
C ALA A 203 9.08 15.64 5.86
N LEU A 204 7.74 15.68 6.04
CA LEU A 204 7.11 16.00 7.32
C LEU A 204 7.37 14.94 8.41
N ILE A 205 7.49 13.68 8.03
CA ILE A 205 7.62 12.56 8.98
C ILE A 205 8.99 11.88 8.93
N SER A 206 9.96 12.44 8.21
CA SER A 206 11.31 11.84 8.04
C SER A 206 12.04 11.56 9.35
N ASN A 207 11.72 12.30 10.43
CA ASN A 207 12.27 12.14 11.76
C ASN A 207 11.33 11.42 12.75
N ALA A 208 10.17 10.94 12.28
CA ALA A 208 9.22 10.22 13.12
C ALA A 208 9.58 8.72 13.23
N SER A 209 9.18 8.11 14.34
CA SER A 209 9.29 6.65 14.52
C SER A 209 7.99 5.96 14.09
N MET A 210 7.65 6.08 12.80
CA MET A 210 6.46 5.51 12.18
C MET A 210 6.86 4.75 10.92
N PRO A 211 7.62 3.64 11.06
CA PRO A 211 8.21 2.94 9.91
C PRO A 211 7.15 2.44 8.92
N GLU A 212 5.98 2.01 9.39
CA GLU A 212 4.88 1.55 8.53
C GLU A 212 4.34 2.67 7.64
N VAL A 213 4.09 3.85 8.21
CA VAL A 213 3.57 5.02 7.47
C VAL A 213 4.61 5.54 6.49
N ILE A 214 5.86 5.63 6.92
CA ILE A 214 6.99 6.07 6.07
C ILE A 214 7.17 5.10 4.90
N SER A 215 7.12 3.81 5.17
CA SER A 215 7.27 2.77 4.13
C SER A 215 6.13 2.80 3.12
N ASP A 216 4.89 3.00 3.57
CA ASP A 216 3.76 3.14 2.66
C ASP A 216 3.91 4.37 1.76
N LEU A 217 4.27 5.52 2.31
CA LEU A 217 4.48 6.73 1.51
C LEU A 217 5.61 6.56 0.48
N TRP A 218 6.71 5.90 0.84
CA TRP A 218 7.77 5.58 -0.11
C TRP A 218 7.31 4.60 -1.18
N MET A 219 6.53 3.57 -0.81
CA MET A 219 5.95 2.63 -1.76
C MET A 219 5.07 3.35 -2.77
N GLN A 220 4.16 4.21 -2.30
CA GLN A 220 3.26 4.98 -3.15
C GLN A 220 4.01 5.98 -4.06
N LEU A 221 5.05 6.64 -3.55
CA LEU A 221 5.91 7.49 -4.36
C LEU A 221 6.60 6.69 -5.48
N GLY A 222 7.15 5.51 -5.16
CA GLY A 222 7.77 4.63 -6.14
C GLY A 222 6.82 4.24 -7.26
N MET A 223 5.61 3.82 -6.92
CA MET A 223 4.56 3.47 -7.88
C MET A 223 4.16 4.68 -8.75
N ALA A 224 3.96 5.85 -8.14
CA ALA A 224 3.60 7.07 -8.87
C ALA A 224 4.72 7.53 -9.82
N CYS A 225 5.98 7.41 -9.41
CA CYS A 225 7.12 7.68 -10.27
C CYS A 225 7.16 6.73 -11.48
N GLN A 226 6.95 5.44 -11.26
CA GLN A 226 6.94 4.42 -12.31
C GLN A 226 5.81 4.65 -13.31
N GLU A 227 4.58 4.93 -12.85
CA GLU A 227 3.41 5.23 -13.70
C GLU A 227 3.60 6.47 -14.58
N THR A 228 4.35 7.45 -14.08
CA THR A 228 4.58 8.73 -14.78
C THR A 228 5.92 8.80 -15.51
N ALA A 229 6.70 7.74 -15.48
CA ALA A 229 8.05 7.74 -16.04
C ALA A 229 8.06 7.95 -17.57
N MET A 230 7.19 7.30 -18.33
CA MET A 230 7.08 7.45 -19.80
C MET A 230 8.45 7.55 -20.51
N GLY A 231 9.44 6.78 -20.05
CA GLY A 231 10.82 6.83 -20.55
C GLY A 231 11.69 7.97 -20.00
N ARG A 232 11.28 8.60 -18.90
CA ARG A 232 12.07 9.59 -18.16
C ARG A 232 12.95 8.89 -17.14
N ASP A 233 14.25 8.89 -17.38
CA ASP A 233 15.22 8.20 -16.53
C ASP A 233 15.30 8.78 -15.10
N ASP A 234 15.04 10.08 -14.93
CA ASP A 234 14.99 10.73 -13.62
C ASP A 234 13.89 10.13 -12.72
N ARG A 235 12.71 9.87 -13.29
CA ARG A 235 11.59 9.24 -12.57
C ARG A 235 11.82 7.78 -12.25
N MET A 236 12.44 7.05 -13.17
CA MET A 236 12.84 5.66 -12.93
C MET A 236 13.86 5.57 -11.79
N THR A 237 14.86 6.45 -11.77
CA THR A 237 15.86 6.50 -10.70
C THR A 237 15.23 6.85 -9.35
N GLU A 238 14.28 7.78 -9.32
CA GLU A 238 13.54 8.12 -8.12
C GLU A 238 12.68 6.95 -7.61
N ALA A 239 12.04 6.20 -8.52
CA ALA A 239 11.28 5.00 -8.16
C ALA A 239 12.18 3.92 -7.53
N VAL A 240 13.38 3.67 -8.11
CA VAL A 240 14.37 2.76 -7.51
C VAL A 240 14.70 3.18 -6.09
N ARG A 241 15.03 4.47 -5.90
CA ARG A 241 15.32 5.01 -4.57
C ARG A 241 14.14 4.82 -3.61
N ALA A 242 12.93 5.12 -4.05
CA ALA A 242 11.75 5.00 -3.22
C ALA A 242 11.54 3.55 -2.72
N TYR A 243 11.61 2.56 -3.60
CA TYR A 243 11.50 1.15 -3.19
C TYR A 243 12.66 0.68 -2.30
N GLN A 244 13.88 1.20 -2.51
CA GLN A 244 15.00 0.94 -1.62
C GLN A 244 14.79 1.54 -0.23
N GLU A 245 14.17 2.72 -0.12
CA GLU A 245 13.85 3.32 1.17
C GLU A 245 12.78 2.52 1.92
N VAL A 246 11.80 1.91 1.23
CA VAL A 246 10.88 0.94 1.87
C VAL A 246 11.64 -0.16 2.60
N LEU A 247 12.67 -0.72 1.96
CA LEU A 247 13.49 -1.80 2.54
C LEU A 247 14.43 -1.33 3.66
N ARG A 248 14.63 0.00 3.83
CA ARG A 248 15.51 0.62 4.82
C ARG A 248 14.78 1.23 6.02
N CYS A 249 13.46 1.40 5.96
CA CYS A 249 12.65 2.09 6.97
C CYS A 249 12.60 1.39 8.34
N GLY A 250 13.37 0.33 8.56
CA GLY A 250 13.45 -0.38 9.83
C GLY A 250 12.39 -1.47 10.02
N LEU A 251 11.56 -1.73 9.01
CA LEU A 251 10.70 -2.90 8.97
C LEU A 251 11.52 -4.14 8.66
N THR A 252 11.15 -5.27 9.29
CA THR A 252 11.78 -6.56 8.98
C THR A 252 10.91 -7.40 8.06
N ALA A 253 11.55 -8.26 7.29
CA ALA A 253 10.85 -9.19 6.40
C ALA A 253 9.93 -10.15 7.16
N GLU A 254 10.26 -10.48 8.41
CA GLU A 254 9.48 -11.36 9.27
C GLU A 254 8.19 -10.69 9.77
N ALA A 255 8.26 -9.39 10.10
CA ALA A 255 7.10 -8.64 10.60
C ALA A 255 6.18 -8.17 9.46
N HIS A 256 6.74 -7.83 8.30
CA HIS A 256 6.02 -7.26 7.16
C HIS A 256 6.36 -7.95 5.83
N PRO A 257 6.15 -9.29 5.72
CA PRO A 257 6.60 -10.07 4.57
C PRO A 257 5.98 -9.62 3.24
N GLU A 258 4.71 -9.24 3.22
CA GLU A 258 4.03 -8.80 2.00
C GLU A 258 4.60 -7.48 1.47
N LEU A 259 4.83 -6.50 2.35
CA LEU A 259 5.41 -5.20 1.97
C LEU A 259 6.83 -5.38 1.43
N PHE A 260 7.61 -6.24 2.07
CA PHE A 260 8.98 -6.57 1.65
C PHE A 260 8.99 -7.25 0.28
N ALA A 261 8.11 -8.24 0.09
CA ALA A 261 7.95 -8.93 -1.19
C ALA A 261 7.51 -7.98 -2.30
N LEU A 262 6.55 -7.09 -2.01
CA LEU A 262 6.05 -6.11 -2.98
C LEU A 262 7.13 -5.10 -3.39
N ALA A 263 7.92 -4.59 -2.43
CA ALA A 263 9.02 -3.68 -2.71
C ALA A 263 10.08 -4.33 -3.62
N HIS A 264 10.48 -5.56 -3.31
CA HIS A 264 11.41 -6.32 -4.13
C HIS A 264 10.85 -6.67 -5.51
N ASN A 265 9.57 -7.05 -5.61
CA ASN A 265 8.91 -7.30 -6.89
C ASN A 265 8.92 -6.04 -7.78
N ASN A 266 8.54 -4.90 -7.21
CA ASN A 266 8.50 -3.63 -7.94
C ASN A 266 9.90 -3.16 -8.36
N LEU A 267 10.92 -3.35 -7.53
CA LEU A 267 12.32 -3.14 -7.92
C LEU A 267 12.72 -4.01 -9.11
N GLY A 268 12.38 -5.30 -9.08
CA GLY A 268 12.67 -6.22 -10.18
C GLY A 268 12.03 -5.77 -11.49
N LEU A 269 10.73 -5.47 -11.46
CA LEU A 269 9.99 -4.97 -12.63
C LEU A 269 10.57 -3.64 -13.15
N LEU A 270 10.94 -2.74 -12.25
CA LEU A 270 11.50 -1.45 -12.61
C LEU A 270 12.84 -1.60 -13.31
N TYR A 271 13.75 -2.45 -12.79
CA TYR A 271 15.05 -2.73 -13.45
C TYR A 271 14.88 -3.36 -14.84
N LEU A 272 13.85 -4.19 -15.05
CA LEU A 272 13.54 -4.74 -16.38
C LEU A 272 12.98 -3.69 -17.34
N SER A 273 12.26 -2.68 -16.83
CA SER A 273 11.63 -1.63 -17.66
C SER A 273 12.58 -0.49 -18.03
N MET A 274 13.74 -0.37 -17.37
CA MET A 274 14.74 0.63 -17.69
C MET A 274 15.32 0.40 -19.09
N ARG A 275 15.59 1.50 -19.84
CA ARG A 275 16.14 1.41 -21.19
C ARG A 275 17.48 0.69 -21.20
N MET A 276 17.59 -0.22 -22.13
CA MET A 276 18.79 -0.98 -22.41
C MET A 276 19.74 -0.10 -23.26
N SER A 277 20.73 0.52 -22.65
CA SER A 277 21.81 1.20 -23.35
C SER A 277 23.10 0.93 -22.61
N ASP A 278 23.99 0.15 -23.22
CA ASP A 278 25.34 -0.19 -22.76
C ASP A 278 25.46 -1.42 -21.84
N GLY A 279 26.68 -1.85 -21.57
CA GLY A 279 27.04 -3.08 -20.82
C GLY A 279 26.52 -3.17 -19.37
N GLY A 280 25.69 -2.22 -18.91
CA GLY A 280 24.96 -2.27 -17.65
C GLY A 280 23.70 -3.15 -17.66
N ASP A 281 23.24 -3.60 -18.83
CA ASP A 281 21.98 -4.35 -18.99
C ASP A 281 22.03 -5.71 -18.31
N GLN A 282 23.14 -6.42 -18.44
CA GLN A 282 23.33 -7.71 -17.78
C GLN A 282 23.24 -7.58 -16.26
N LEU A 283 23.85 -6.52 -15.70
CA LEU A 283 23.79 -6.25 -14.27
C LEU A 283 22.36 -5.94 -13.82
N ARG A 284 21.62 -5.13 -14.58
CA ARG A 284 20.22 -4.79 -14.25
C ARG A 284 19.30 -6.02 -14.26
N MET A 285 19.44 -6.88 -15.28
CA MET A 285 18.70 -8.14 -15.33
C MET A 285 19.06 -9.06 -14.16
N ALA A 286 20.33 -9.15 -13.79
CA ALA A 286 20.76 -9.93 -12.63
C ALA A 286 20.18 -9.36 -11.32
N ILE A 287 20.15 -8.03 -11.16
CA ILE A 287 19.52 -7.36 -10.00
C ILE A 287 18.00 -7.65 -9.98
N ALA A 288 17.33 -7.60 -11.13
CA ALA A 288 15.91 -7.91 -11.22
C ALA A 288 15.60 -9.36 -10.77
N VAL A 289 16.36 -10.32 -11.31
CA VAL A 289 16.23 -11.75 -10.92
C VAL A 289 16.49 -11.93 -9.42
N GLN A 290 17.53 -11.29 -8.87
CA GLN A 290 17.82 -11.36 -7.45
C GLN A 290 16.69 -10.74 -6.62
N SER A 291 16.13 -9.60 -7.07
CA SER A 291 15.00 -8.96 -6.39
C SER A 291 13.76 -9.88 -6.34
N PHE A 292 13.43 -10.57 -7.42
CA PHE A 292 12.32 -11.54 -7.42
C PHE A 292 12.60 -12.73 -6.50
N ARG A 293 13.86 -13.20 -6.43
CA ARG A 293 14.25 -14.27 -5.48
C ARG A 293 14.09 -13.83 -4.02
N GLU A 294 14.52 -12.61 -3.68
CA GLU A 294 14.32 -12.06 -2.34
C GLU A 294 12.83 -11.90 -2.01
N ALA A 295 12.01 -11.47 -2.97
CA ALA A 295 10.56 -11.39 -2.79
C ALA A 295 9.95 -12.77 -2.50
N LEU A 296 10.31 -13.81 -3.27
CA LEU A 296 9.81 -15.18 -3.07
C LEU A 296 10.27 -15.80 -1.74
N ARG A 297 11.43 -15.40 -1.23
CA ARG A 297 11.95 -15.90 0.05
C ARG A 297 11.04 -15.58 1.24
N VAL A 298 10.29 -14.49 1.17
CA VAL A 298 9.41 -14.02 2.25
C VAL A 298 7.92 -14.26 1.96
N CYS A 299 7.55 -14.61 0.71
CA CYS A 299 6.18 -14.92 0.36
C CYS A 299 5.77 -16.30 0.85
N ASP A 300 4.62 -16.36 1.52
CA ASP A 300 3.94 -17.62 1.79
C ASP A 300 3.03 -18.00 0.62
N ARG A 301 3.22 -19.19 0.07
CA ARG A 301 2.48 -19.70 -1.11
C ARG A 301 0.97 -19.81 -0.85
N GLU A 302 0.56 -20.11 0.37
CA GLU A 302 -0.86 -20.27 0.72
C GLU A 302 -1.49 -18.96 1.16
N ALA A 303 -0.81 -18.19 2.03
CA ALA A 303 -1.33 -16.94 2.57
C ALA A 303 -1.32 -15.80 1.53
N THR A 304 -0.27 -15.73 0.67
CA THR A 304 -0.10 -14.66 -0.32
C THR A 304 -0.07 -15.19 -1.75
N ARG A 305 -0.96 -16.12 -2.06
CA ARG A 305 -0.98 -16.91 -3.30
C ARG A 305 -0.85 -16.09 -4.58
N ASP A 306 -1.61 -15.01 -4.71
CA ASP A 306 -1.63 -14.20 -5.92
C ASP A 306 -0.34 -13.38 -6.10
N LEU A 307 0.19 -12.85 -5.02
CA LEU A 307 1.47 -12.14 -5.00
C LEU A 307 2.60 -13.12 -5.33
N TRP A 308 2.64 -14.26 -4.64
CA TRP A 308 3.61 -15.32 -4.89
C TRP A 308 3.61 -15.75 -6.36
N ALA A 309 2.43 -16.06 -6.93
CA ALA A 309 2.31 -16.48 -8.33
C ALA A 309 2.74 -15.38 -9.32
N SER A 310 2.49 -14.12 -9.00
CA SER A 310 2.92 -12.99 -9.83
C SER A 310 4.42 -12.83 -9.81
N ILE A 311 5.06 -12.91 -8.65
CA ILE A 311 6.52 -12.82 -8.51
C ILE A 311 7.20 -14.00 -9.19
N GLN A 312 6.69 -15.21 -9.02
CA GLN A 312 7.22 -16.41 -9.66
C GLN A 312 7.16 -16.35 -11.18
N LEU A 313 6.05 -15.80 -11.73
CA LEU A 313 5.93 -15.55 -13.16
C LEU A 313 6.96 -14.54 -13.66
N ASN A 314 7.17 -13.46 -12.92
CA ASN A 314 8.17 -12.44 -13.25
C ASN A 314 9.59 -13.02 -13.21
N LEU A 315 9.91 -13.86 -12.22
CA LEU A 315 11.20 -14.56 -12.13
C LEU A 315 11.38 -15.50 -13.34
N ALA A 316 10.41 -16.35 -13.63
CA ALA A 316 10.47 -17.29 -14.75
C ALA A 316 10.67 -16.57 -16.10
N ASN A 317 9.89 -15.49 -16.34
CA ASN A 317 10.04 -14.67 -17.53
C ASN A 317 11.45 -14.05 -17.63
N SER A 318 12.00 -13.58 -16.51
CA SER A 318 13.33 -12.93 -16.47
C SER A 318 14.46 -13.92 -16.72
N LEU A 319 14.36 -15.14 -16.22
CA LEU A 319 15.36 -16.19 -16.40
C LEU A 319 15.53 -16.61 -17.87
N GLN A 320 14.47 -16.55 -18.67
CA GLN A 320 14.57 -16.88 -20.10
C GLN A 320 15.55 -15.98 -20.87
N TYR A 321 15.69 -14.73 -20.43
CA TYR A 321 16.47 -13.71 -21.13
C TYR A 321 17.70 -13.27 -20.35
N LEU A 322 17.98 -13.89 -19.19
CA LEU A 322 19.13 -13.54 -18.36
C LEU A 322 20.43 -13.95 -19.04
N PRO A 323 21.29 -13.00 -19.44
CA PRO A 323 22.61 -13.32 -19.96
C PRO A 323 23.47 -13.97 -18.86
N SER A 324 23.89 -15.20 -19.08
CA SER A 324 24.72 -15.93 -18.12
C SER A 324 25.66 -16.90 -18.83
N SER A 325 26.64 -17.45 -18.10
CA SER A 325 27.50 -18.55 -18.57
C SER A 325 26.74 -19.88 -18.65
N HIS A 326 25.56 -19.99 -18.06
CA HIS A 326 24.73 -21.19 -17.97
C HIS A 326 23.29 -20.92 -18.42
N PRO A 327 23.07 -20.55 -19.70
CA PRO A 327 21.72 -20.16 -20.18
C PRO A 327 20.73 -21.33 -20.15
N GLU A 328 21.20 -22.56 -20.38
CA GLU A 328 20.34 -23.76 -20.33
C GLU A 328 19.80 -24.02 -18.91
N GLU A 329 20.62 -23.80 -17.88
CA GLU A 329 20.19 -23.95 -16.48
C GLU A 329 19.10 -22.93 -16.12
N ASN A 330 19.26 -21.67 -16.59
CA ASN A 330 18.24 -20.65 -16.39
C ASN A 330 16.92 -21.00 -17.09
N LEU A 331 16.99 -21.52 -18.30
CA LEU A 331 15.80 -21.96 -19.05
C LEU A 331 15.14 -23.16 -18.38
N MET A 332 15.90 -24.13 -17.91
CA MET A 332 15.34 -25.27 -17.14
C MET A 332 14.64 -24.80 -15.87
N GLN A 333 15.27 -23.90 -15.10
CA GLN A 333 14.66 -23.30 -13.92
C GLN A 333 13.37 -22.54 -14.29
N ALA A 334 13.35 -21.79 -15.39
CA ALA A 334 12.14 -21.13 -15.86
C ALA A 334 11.01 -22.11 -16.15
N VAL A 335 11.30 -23.24 -16.82
CA VAL A 335 10.35 -24.30 -17.11
C VAL A 335 9.75 -24.89 -15.83
N GLU A 336 10.58 -25.20 -14.83
CA GLU A 336 10.14 -25.70 -13.53
C GLU A 336 9.20 -24.71 -12.81
N LEU A 337 9.56 -23.42 -12.81
CA LEU A 337 8.72 -22.36 -12.21
C LEU A 337 7.37 -22.25 -12.90
N TYR A 338 7.31 -22.37 -14.25
CA TYR A 338 6.03 -22.39 -14.98
C TYR A 338 5.21 -23.65 -14.67
N GLU A 339 5.84 -24.82 -14.52
CA GLU A 339 5.14 -26.04 -14.14
C GLU A 339 4.49 -25.91 -12.77
N GLU A 340 5.17 -25.28 -11.83
CA GLU A 340 4.63 -25.00 -10.52
C GLU A 340 3.46 -24.00 -10.59
N LEU A 341 3.57 -22.94 -11.40
CA LEU A 341 2.52 -21.94 -11.60
C LEU A 341 1.22 -22.53 -12.15
N VAL A 342 1.28 -23.47 -13.10
CA VAL A 342 0.06 -24.09 -13.63
C VAL A 342 -0.66 -24.96 -12.62
N THR A 343 0.00 -25.37 -11.53
CA THR A 343 -0.67 -26.08 -10.43
C THR A 343 -1.50 -25.14 -9.56
N VAL A 344 -1.12 -23.87 -9.48
CA VAL A 344 -1.74 -22.82 -8.64
C VAL A 344 -2.76 -22.01 -9.42
N ARG A 345 -2.39 -21.50 -10.59
CA ARG A 345 -3.31 -20.80 -11.51
C ARG A 345 -4.07 -21.81 -12.36
N LYS A 346 -5.27 -22.16 -11.87
CA LYS A 346 -6.09 -23.17 -12.53
C LYS A 346 -6.80 -22.59 -13.75
N LYS A 347 -6.74 -23.32 -14.86
CA LYS A 347 -7.45 -23.06 -16.12
C LYS A 347 -8.93 -22.69 -15.95
N ALA A 348 -9.61 -23.26 -14.94
CA ALA A 348 -11.04 -23.01 -14.70
C ALA A 348 -11.35 -21.59 -14.19
N PHE A 349 -10.40 -20.91 -13.53
CA PHE A 349 -10.60 -19.59 -12.94
C PHE A 349 -9.98 -18.45 -13.76
N ASP A 350 -8.85 -18.71 -14.41
CA ASP A 350 -8.13 -17.75 -15.25
C ASP A 350 -7.59 -18.46 -16.51
N PRO A 351 -8.46 -18.80 -17.48
CA PRO A 351 -8.05 -19.52 -18.66
C PRO A 351 -7.07 -18.75 -19.55
N VAL A 352 -7.19 -17.43 -19.63
CA VAL A 352 -6.30 -16.58 -20.44
C VAL A 352 -4.91 -16.47 -19.77
N GLY A 353 -4.87 -16.22 -18.46
CA GLY A 353 -3.61 -16.21 -17.70
C GLY A 353 -2.91 -17.57 -17.71
N TYR A 354 -3.67 -18.66 -17.60
CA TYR A 354 -3.15 -20.02 -17.76
C TYR A 354 -2.53 -20.23 -19.15
N GLY A 355 -3.22 -19.79 -20.20
CA GLY A 355 -2.72 -19.85 -21.58
C GLY A 355 -1.41 -19.05 -21.77
N ARG A 356 -1.31 -17.88 -21.16
CA ARG A 356 -0.07 -17.08 -21.17
C ARG A 356 1.11 -17.81 -20.50
N ILE A 357 0.86 -18.48 -19.37
CA ILE A 357 1.90 -19.29 -18.71
C ILE A 357 2.36 -20.42 -19.62
N LEU A 358 1.42 -21.14 -20.27
CA LEU A 358 1.76 -22.20 -21.22
C LEU A 358 2.58 -21.68 -22.42
N SER A 359 2.22 -20.51 -22.98
CA SER A 359 2.97 -19.89 -24.08
C SER A 359 4.39 -19.51 -23.67
N ASN A 360 4.58 -18.93 -22.48
CA ASN A 360 5.89 -18.56 -21.97
C ASN A 360 6.74 -19.82 -21.67
N GLN A 361 6.14 -20.86 -21.11
CA GLN A 361 6.81 -22.13 -20.89
C GLN A 361 7.23 -22.79 -22.20
N ALA A 362 6.35 -22.76 -23.20
CA ALA A 362 6.65 -23.30 -24.53
C ALA A 362 7.80 -22.56 -25.20
N ASN A 363 7.90 -21.24 -25.01
CA ASN A 363 9.04 -20.46 -25.49
C ASN A 363 10.35 -20.92 -24.84
N ALA A 364 10.36 -21.12 -23.52
CA ALA A 364 11.54 -21.63 -22.81
C ALA A 364 11.93 -23.04 -23.29
N LEU A 365 10.95 -23.94 -23.47
CA LEU A 365 11.16 -25.29 -24.02
C LEU A 365 11.71 -25.25 -25.44
N ALA A 366 11.23 -24.35 -26.29
CA ALA A 366 11.72 -24.18 -27.65
C ALA A 366 13.19 -23.72 -27.67
N HIS A 367 13.57 -22.80 -26.78
CA HIS A 367 14.99 -22.39 -26.61
C HIS A 367 15.89 -23.51 -26.11
N LEU A 368 15.35 -24.49 -25.37
CA LEU A 368 16.06 -25.73 -24.99
C LEU A 368 16.08 -26.79 -26.10
N GLY A 369 15.48 -26.53 -27.25
CA GLY A 369 15.34 -27.53 -28.33
C GLY A 369 14.31 -28.63 -28.05
N MET A 370 13.49 -28.49 -27.00
CA MET A 370 12.45 -29.43 -26.60
C MET A 370 11.15 -29.14 -27.37
N PHE A 371 11.19 -29.31 -28.70
CA PHE A 371 10.10 -28.90 -29.59
C PHE A 371 8.76 -29.62 -29.39
N PRO A 372 8.71 -30.97 -29.20
CA PRO A 372 7.42 -31.65 -29.06
C PRO A 372 6.60 -31.12 -27.88
N PRO A 373 7.12 -31.03 -26.64
CA PRO A 373 6.35 -30.48 -25.52
C PRO A 373 6.05 -28.98 -25.68
N ALA A 374 6.91 -28.20 -26.35
CA ALA A 374 6.62 -26.79 -26.66
C ALA A 374 5.39 -26.65 -27.57
N LEU A 375 5.32 -27.44 -28.64
CA LEU A 375 4.18 -27.44 -29.59
C LEU A 375 2.85 -27.86 -28.91
N GLU A 376 2.90 -28.85 -28.02
CA GLU A 376 1.71 -29.29 -27.26
C GLU A 376 1.14 -28.14 -26.39
N LYS A 377 2.01 -27.47 -25.65
CA LYS A 377 1.62 -26.33 -24.80
C LYS A 377 1.08 -25.16 -25.62
N LEU A 378 1.69 -24.83 -26.76
CA LEU A 378 1.21 -23.78 -27.66
C LEU A 378 -0.17 -24.10 -28.27
N GLN A 379 -0.41 -25.36 -28.62
CA GLN A 379 -1.71 -25.77 -29.13
C GLN A 379 -2.81 -25.61 -28.08
N GLU A 380 -2.50 -25.94 -26.79
CA GLU A 380 -3.46 -25.72 -25.71
C GLU A 380 -3.67 -24.24 -25.45
N ALA A 381 -2.60 -23.43 -25.35
CA ALA A 381 -2.68 -21.99 -25.16
C ALA A 381 -3.52 -21.31 -26.26
N ARG A 382 -3.24 -21.65 -27.53
CA ARG A 382 -4.00 -21.13 -28.68
C ARG A 382 -5.50 -21.41 -28.57
N LYS A 383 -5.90 -22.65 -28.24
CA LYS A 383 -7.31 -23.01 -28.09
C LYS A 383 -8.00 -22.18 -27.01
N LEU A 384 -7.29 -21.89 -25.90
CA LEU A 384 -7.81 -21.03 -24.84
C LEU A 384 -7.98 -19.59 -25.30
N PHE A 385 -7.01 -19.04 -26.02
CA PHE A 385 -7.08 -17.68 -26.56
C PHE A 385 -8.20 -17.53 -27.59
N GLU A 386 -8.32 -18.47 -28.52
CA GLU A 386 -9.40 -18.48 -29.49
C GLU A 386 -10.79 -18.56 -28.83
N TRP A 387 -10.94 -19.42 -27.81
CA TRP A 387 -12.20 -19.57 -27.09
C TRP A 387 -12.61 -18.30 -26.31
N HIS A 388 -11.64 -17.52 -25.86
CA HIS A 388 -11.86 -16.28 -25.10
C HIS A 388 -11.75 -15.01 -25.94
N ASN A 389 -11.71 -15.13 -27.29
CA ASN A 389 -11.62 -14.03 -28.25
C ASN A 389 -10.33 -13.16 -28.09
N GLU A 390 -9.23 -13.74 -27.61
CA GLU A 390 -7.93 -13.13 -27.48
C GLU A 390 -7.12 -13.31 -28.78
N ALA A 391 -7.53 -12.61 -29.84
CA ALA A 391 -7.00 -12.82 -31.20
C ALA A 391 -5.49 -12.55 -31.32
N GLU A 392 -4.96 -11.51 -30.63
CA GLU A 392 -3.54 -11.17 -30.65
C GLU A 392 -2.68 -12.24 -29.97
N LEU A 393 -3.14 -12.78 -28.84
CA LEU A 393 -2.46 -13.86 -28.13
C LEU A 393 -2.49 -15.17 -28.94
N ALA A 394 -3.60 -15.46 -29.59
CA ALA A 394 -3.71 -16.63 -30.48
C ALA A 394 -2.76 -16.52 -31.69
N ALA A 395 -2.65 -15.32 -32.29
CA ALA A 395 -1.72 -15.07 -33.40
C ALA A 395 -0.26 -15.22 -32.93
N SER A 396 0.10 -14.65 -31.77
CA SER A 396 1.44 -14.77 -31.20
C SER A 396 1.83 -16.24 -30.92
N ALA A 397 0.88 -17.06 -30.44
CA ALA A 397 1.13 -18.49 -30.26
C ALA A 397 1.34 -19.21 -31.58
N MET A 398 0.61 -18.85 -32.65
CA MET A 398 0.80 -19.40 -34.00
C MET A 398 2.16 -19.02 -34.59
N ASP A 399 2.60 -17.78 -34.41
CA ASP A 399 3.91 -17.31 -34.88
C ASP A 399 5.05 -18.12 -34.23
N LEU A 400 4.94 -18.40 -32.94
CA LEU A 400 5.93 -19.22 -32.24
C LEU A 400 5.91 -20.69 -32.74
N VAL A 401 4.74 -21.25 -33.05
CA VAL A 401 4.62 -22.56 -33.68
C VAL A 401 5.32 -22.58 -35.06
N ALA A 402 5.12 -21.55 -35.88
CA ALA A 402 5.79 -21.42 -37.16
C ALA A 402 7.32 -21.35 -37.05
N GLN A 403 7.82 -20.56 -36.09
CA GLN A 403 9.26 -20.46 -35.79
C GLN A 403 9.85 -21.82 -35.38
N ILE A 404 9.17 -22.58 -34.54
CA ILE A 404 9.61 -23.91 -34.10
C ILE A 404 9.70 -24.85 -35.32
N HIS A 405 8.71 -24.85 -36.20
CA HIS A 405 8.73 -25.70 -37.40
C HIS A 405 9.88 -25.32 -38.34
N GLU A 406 10.20 -24.05 -38.51
CA GLU A 406 11.33 -23.59 -39.29
C GLU A 406 12.67 -24.05 -38.69
N GLN A 407 12.84 -23.96 -37.37
CA GLN A 407 14.02 -24.45 -36.66
C GLN A 407 14.22 -25.96 -36.83
N VAL A 408 13.14 -26.76 -36.71
CA VAL A 408 13.17 -28.21 -36.90
C VAL A 408 13.55 -28.55 -38.34
N ALA A 409 13.00 -27.88 -39.35
CA ALA A 409 13.34 -28.09 -40.76
C ALA A 409 14.78 -27.75 -41.07
N THR A 410 15.28 -26.65 -40.51
CA THR A 410 16.69 -26.22 -40.71
C THR A 410 17.66 -27.17 -40.04
N SER A 411 17.32 -27.73 -38.88
CA SER A 411 18.14 -28.70 -38.15
C SER A 411 18.20 -30.05 -38.86
N ALA A 412 17.09 -30.48 -39.48
CA ALA A 412 16.99 -31.72 -40.25
C ALA A 412 17.75 -31.64 -41.59
N GLY A 413 17.89 -30.45 -42.19
CA GLY A 413 18.64 -30.26 -43.44
C GLY A 413 20.18 -30.12 -43.28
N ARG A 414 20.67 -30.08 -42.04
CA ARG A 414 22.13 -30.01 -41.71
C ARG A 414 22.75 -31.34 -41.31
N ASN A 415 21.96 -32.39 -41.14
CA ASN A 415 22.37 -33.78 -40.93
C ASN A 415 22.23 -34.58 -42.23
#